data_a32db5261e2890333946a07fba6cf440
#
_entry.id   a32db5261e2890333946a07fba6cf440
#
_cell.length_a   1.000
_cell.length_b   1.000
_cell.length_c   1.000
_cell.angle_alpha   90.00
_cell.angle_beta   90.00
_cell.angle_gamma   90.00
#
_symmetry.space_group_name_H-M   'P 1'
#
loop_
_entity.id
_entity.type
_entity.pdbx_description
1 polymer ?
#
loop_
_entity_poly.entity_id
_entity_poly.type
_entity_poly.pdbx_seq_one_letter_code
_entity_poly.pdbx_strand_id
1 'polypeptide(L)'
;RNDAKELSLVGIFKLRGDGRSPNRRIAFSPYLFGGVALLAHNPKAKTPDSPEFDNKWVALQPLGTEGQGQPGYAKPYSLVTYSIPFGAGFTWKINAEWNISIEGGFRFSGSDYLDDVGGLFPDPTVLKTPLARAMSNRTLEPISARTGQDRTDIVRRITQPNADPSVDPFADPLGGWQQGDYRGSPTRNDQYLLSSITVSYILPSKIKCPPIR
;
A
#
# COMPACT_ATOMS: atom_id res chain seq x y z
N ARG A 1 -7.45 0.01 2.86
CA ARG A 1 -6.42 0.24 3.88
C ARG A 1 -5.51 -0.97 3.96
N ASN A 2 -4.21 -0.76 4.04
CA ASN A 2 -3.26 -1.83 4.29
C ASN A 2 -2.48 -1.55 5.58
N ASP A 3 -2.38 -2.54 6.47
CA ASP A 3 -1.51 -2.46 7.64
C ASP A 3 -0.14 -3.05 7.23
N ALA A 4 0.77 -2.18 6.80
CA ALA A 4 2.10 -2.57 6.32
C ALA A 4 3.17 -2.37 7.41
N LYS A 5 4.08 -3.34 7.53
CA LYS A 5 5.27 -3.28 8.40
C LYS A 5 6.48 -3.66 7.56
N GLU A 6 7.49 -2.80 7.51
CA GLU A 6 8.69 -3.01 6.72
C GLU A 6 9.92 -3.11 7.64
N LEU A 7 10.76 -4.10 7.38
CA LEU A 7 12.12 -4.18 7.91
C LEU A 7 13.09 -4.09 6.74
N SER A 8 13.82 -2.98 6.64
CA SER A 8 14.68 -2.68 5.49
C SER A 8 16.16 -2.59 5.87
N LEU A 9 17.01 -3.05 4.95
CA LEU A 9 18.45 -2.79 4.95
C LEU A 9 18.74 -1.87 3.76
N VAL A 10 19.19 -0.65 4.06
CA VAL A 10 19.34 0.42 3.06
C VAL A 10 20.77 0.94 3.07
N GLY A 11 21.40 0.96 1.90
CA GLY A 11 22.66 1.67 1.64
C GLY A 11 22.40 3.12 1.27
N ILE A 12 23.18 4.04 1.81
CA ILE A 12 23.11 5.48 1.51
C ILE A 12 24.37 5.91 0.78
N PHE A 13 24.22 6.50 -0.40
CA PHE A 13 25.29 7.08 -1.17
C PHE A 13 25.22 8.61 -1.13
N LYS A 14 26.12 9.25 -0.39
CA LYS A 14 26.19 10.71 -0.31
C LYS A 14 26.92 11.28 -1.52
N LEU A 15 26.27 12.19 -2.23
CA LEU A 15 26.85 12.87 -3.40
C LEU A 15 27.95 13.86 -3.03
N ARG A 16 27.96 14.29 -1.75
CA ARG A 16 29.04 15.08 -1.16
C ARG A 16 29.48 14.43 0.13
N GLY A 17 30.79 14.22 0.27
CA GLY A 17 31.35 13.64 1.49
C GLY A 17 31.18 14.54 2.69
N ASP A 18 30.87 13.95 3.84
CA ASP A 18 30.90 14.66 5.11
C ASP A 18 32.35 15.04 5.48
N GLY A 19 32.55 16.21 6.04
CA GLY A 19 33.83 16.58 6.61
C GLY A 19 34.21 15.65 7.79
N ARG A 20 35.53 15.45 8.03
CA ARG A 20 36.06 14.58 9.09
C ARG A 20 35.66 14.98 10.53
N SER A 21 35.05 16.14 10.72
CA SER A 21 34.67 16.67 12.03
C SER A 21 33.19 17.10 12.01
N PRO A 22 32.44 16.91 13.10
CA PRO A 22 31.05 17.38 13.22
C PRO A 22 30.88 18.88 12.91
N ASN A 23 31.86 19.71 13.23
CA ASN A 23 31.85 21.14 12.96
C ASN A 23 32.13 21.49 11.49
N ARG A 24 32.86 20.64 10.76
CA ARG A 24 33.24 20.85 9.35
C ARG A 24 32.31 20.13 8.36
N ARG A 25 31.17 19.62 8.83
CA ARG A 25 30.18 19.01 7.95
C ARG A 25 29.58 20.04 7.00
N ILE A 26 29.29 19.59 5.78
CA ILE A 26 28.66 20.41 4.74
C ILE A 26 27.23 20.81 5.19
N ALA A 27 26.85 22.06 4.92
CA ALA A 27 25.52 22.56 5.31
C ALA A 27 24.38 21.82 4.62
N PHE A 28 24.58 21.40 3.37
CA PHE A 28 23.59 20.69 2.54
C PHE A 28 24.24 19.47 1.87
N SER A 29 23.76 18.28 2.18
CA SER A 29 24.29 17.00 1.70
C SER A 29 23.19 16.19 1.03
N PRO A 30 23.09 16.20 -0.30
CA PRO A 30 22.19 15.32 -1.03
C PRO A 30 22.74 13.90 -1.08
N TYR A 31 21.83 12.92 -1.08
CA TYR A 31 22.15 11.50 -1.13
C TYR A 31 21.12 10.71 -1.93
N LEU A 32 21.56 9.58 -2.42
CA LEU A 32 20.72 8.52 -2.97
C LEU A 32 20.69 7.36 -1.98
N PHE A 33 19.62 6.61 -1.98
CA PHE A 33 19.55 5.39 -1.20
C PHE A 33 18.90 4.26 -2.00
N GLY A 34 19.26 3.04 -1.64
CA GLY A 34 18.67 1.84 -2.21
C GLY A 34 18.96 0.63 -1.33
N GLY A 35 18.12 -0.39 -1.39
CA GLY A 35 18.28 -1.55 -0.55
C GLY A 35 17.28 -2.65 -0.80
N VAL A 36 17.12 -3.50 0.21
CA VAL A 36 16.15 -4.60 0.24
C VAL A 36 15.38 -4.59 1.55
N ALA A 37 14.14 -5.04 1.51
CA ALA A 37 13.30 -5.10 2.68
C ALA A 37 12.41 -6.33 2.70
N LEU A 38 12.02 -6.74 3.90
CA LEU A 38 10.90 -7.65 4.14
C LEU A 38 9.67 -6.80 4.46
N LEU A 39 8.58 -7.05 3.77
CA LEU A 39 7.32 -6.34 3.90
C LEU A 39 6.24 -7.32 4.38
N ALA A 40 5.74 -7.13 5.58
CA ALA A 40 4.52 -7.78 6.06
C ALA A 40 3.35 -6.83 5.83
N HIS A 41 2.30 -7.33 5.17
CA HIS A 41 1.14 -6.53 4.81
C HIS A 41 -0.16 -7.26 5.16
N ASN A 42 -1.24 -6.49 5.37
CA ASN A 42 -2.54 -7.05 5.64
C ASN A 42 -3.62 -6.11 5.08
N PRO A 43 -4.01 -6.33 3.82
CA PRO A 43 -5.05 -5.52 3.19
C PRO A 43 -6.38 -5.70 3.89
N LYS A 44 -7.01 -4.58 4.20
CA LYS A 44 -8.31 -4.52 4.88
C LYS A 44 -9.25 -3.57 4.17
N ALA A 45 -10.52 -3.90 4.18
CA ALA A 45 -11.56 -2.98 3.75
C ALA A 45 -12.72 -2.96 4.74
N LYS A 46 -13.51 -1.90 4.71
CA LYS A 46 -14.77 -1.86 5.43
C LYS A 46 -15.80 -2.71 4.69
N THR A 47 -16.57 -3.48 5.41
CA THR A 47 -17.72 -4.19 4.86
C THR A 47 -18.77 -3.18 4.39
N PRO A 48 -19.69 -3.57 3.48
CA PRO A 48 -20.80 -2.71 3.10
C PRO A 48 -21.56 -2.17 4.31
N ASP A 49 -22.10 -0.97 4.17
CA ASP A 49 -22.96 -0.35 5.18
C ASP A 49 -24.39 -0.90 5.02
N SER A 50 -24.63 -2.04 5.63
CA SER A 50 -25.91 -2.75 5.58
C SER A 50 -26.15 -3.51 6.87
N PRO A 51 -27.40 -3.86 7.21
CA PRO A 51 -27.73 -4.63 8.42
C PRO A 51 -27.00 -5.97 8.50
N GLU A 52 -26.57 -6.53 7.38
CA GLU A 52 -25.86 -7.82 7.31
C GLU A 52 -24.38 -7.70 7.69
N PHE A 53 -23.73 -6.55 7.44
CA PHE A 53 -22.28 -6.45 7.52
C PHE A 53 -21.74 -5.38 8.49
N ASP A 54 -22.57 -4.46 9.01
CA ASP A 54 -22.25 -3.47 10.05
C ASP A 54 -21.07 -2.51 9.76
N ASN A 55 -20.67 -2.28 8.53
CA ASN A 55 -19.59 -1.35 8.16
C ASN A 55 -18.27 -1.54 8.97
N LYS A 56 -17.85 -2.78 9.18
CA LYS A 56 -16.64 -3.14 9.97
C LYS A 56 -15.41 -3.32 9.11
N TRP A 57 -14.23 -3.07 9.68
CA TRP A 57 -12.95 -3.40 9.04
C TRP A 57 -12.69 -4.90 9.10
N VAL A 58 -12.48 -5.52 7.94
CA VAL A 58 -12.14 -6.94 7.80
C VAL A 58 -10.87 -7.13 7.00
N ALA A 59 -10.09 -8.17 7.33
CA ALA A 59 -8.97 -8.61 6.52
C ALA A 59 -9.50 -9.28 5.25
N LEU A 60 -8.89 -8.97 4.10
CA LEU A 60 -9.38 -9.44 2.80
C LEU A 60 -8.80 -10.79 2.42
N GLN A 61 -7.52 -11.03 2.68
CA GLN A 61 -6.84 -12.27 2.31
C GLN A 61 -7.58 -13.55 2.75
N PRO A 62 -8.14 -13.67 3.98
CA PRO A 62 -8.85 -14.88 4.38
C PRO A 62 -10.19 -15.08 3.65
N LEU A 63 -10.73 -14.04 3.01
CA LEU A 63 -12.00 -14.11 2.28
C LEU A 63 -11.82 -14.75 0.91
N GLY A 64 -10.60 -14.70 0.34
CA GLY A 64 -10.34 -15.23 -0.99
C GLY A 64 -11.19 -14.54 -2.06
N THR A 65 -11.15 -13.20 -2.10
CA THR A 65 -12.02 -12.33 -2.91
C THR A 65 -11.92 -12.57 -4.43
N GLU A 66 -10.84 -13.23 -4.89
CA GLU A 66 -10.62 -13.67 -6.27
C GLU A 66 -10.71 -15.19 -6.41
N GLY A 67 -11.37 -15.86 -5.46
CA GLY A 67 -11.51 -17.33 -5.44
C GLY A 67 -10.30 -18.07 -4.90
N GLN A 68 -9.30 -17.38 -4.34
CA GLN A 68 -8.07 -18.00 -3.85
C GLN A 68 -8.37 -19.15 -2.87
N GLY A 69 -7.68 -20.29 -3.10
CA GLY A 69 -7.87 -21.50 -2.30
C GLY A 69 -9.07 -22.35 -2.69
N GLN A 70 -9.79 -22.01 -3.76
CA GLN A 70 -10.85 -22.84 -4.33
C GLN A 70 -10.31 -23.71 -5.49
N PRO A 71 -10.96 -24.84 -5.81
CA PRO A 71 -10.58 -25.66 -6.97
C PRO A 71 -10.57 -24.84 -8.25
N GLY A 72 -9.47 -24.89 -9.01
CA GLY A 72 -9.31 -24.16 -10.25
C GLY A 72 -8.81 -22.70 -10.09
N TYR A 73 -8.62 -22.22 -8.85
CA TYR A 73 -8.12 -20.89 -8.56
C TYR A 73 -6.72 -20.91 -7.93
N ALA A 74 -6.07 -19.75 -7.89
CA ALA A 74 -4.77 -19.60 -7.27
C ALA A 74 -4.79 -19.92 -5.76
N LYS A 75 -3.62 -20.22 -5.20
CA LYS A 75 -3.47 -20.31 -3.74
C LYS A 75 -3.63 -18.91 -3.12
N PRO A 76 -4.06 -18.84 -1.84
CA PRO A 76 -4.03 -17.58 -1.10
C PRO A 76 -2.62 -16.96 -1.15
N TYR A 77 -2.55 -15.68 -1.44
CA TYR A 77 -1.28 -14.95 -1.50
C TYR A 77 -0.63 -14.84 -0.12
N SER A 78 0.69 -14.68 -0.09
CA SER A 78 1.44 -14.50 1.16
C SER A 78 1.21 -13.08 1.70
N LEU A 79 1.05 -12.96 3.01
CA LEU A 79 1.04 -11.67 3.73
C LEU A 79 2.45 -11.14 4.02
N VAL A 80 3.49 -11.87 3.61
CA VAL A 80 4.90 -11.45 3.71
C VAL A 80 5.53 -11.55 2.34
N THR A 81 6.15 -10.46 1.91
CA THR A 81 6.85 -10.36 0.62
C THR A 81 8.13 -9.54 0.79
N TYR A 82 8.94 -9.46 -0.25
CA TYR A 82 10.06 -8.53 -0.28
C TYR A 82 9.64 -7.19 -0.87
N SER A 83 10.40 -6.13 -0.56
CA SER A 83 10.35 -4.88 -1.29
C SER A 83 11.75 -4.35 -1.59
N ILE A 84 11.84 -3.54 -2.64
CA ILE A 84 13.08 -2.88 -3.07
C ILE A 84 12.89 -1.38 -2.87
N PRO A 85 13.35 -0.82 -1.75
CA PRO A 85 13.37 0.62 -1.52
C PRO A 85 14.45 1.29 -2.37
N PHE A 86 14.13 2.40 -3.01
CA PHE A 86 15.12 3.29 -3.60
C PHE A 86 14.58 4.71 -3.67
N GLY A 87 15.47 5.69 -3.59
CA GLY A 87 15.08 7.09 -3.63
C GLY A 87 16.22 8.06 -3.42
N ALA A 88 15.84 9.27 -3.13
CA ALA A 88 16.77 10.37 -2.88
C ALA A 88 16.33 11.16 -1.66
N GLY A 89 17.30 11.82 -1.05
CA GLY A 89 17.08 12.71 0.06
C GLY A 89 18.18 13.76 0.17
N PHE A 90 18.00 14.64 1.11
CA PHE A 90 19.04 15.58 1.50
C PHE A 90 19.03 15.80 3.00
N THR A 91 20.22 16.02 3.53
CA THR A 91 20.41 16.39 4.93
C THR A 91 20.85 17.85 5.00
N TRP A 92 20.17 18.62 5.81
CA TRP A 92 20.52 20.01 6.14
C TRP A 92 21.07 20.07 7.56
N LYS A 93 22.30 20.58 7.68
CA LYS A 93 22.94 20.86 8.96
C LYS A 93 22.37 22.16 9.53
N ILE A 94 21.67 22.09 10.66
CA ILE A 94 21.20 23.27 11.39
C ILE A 94 22.36 23.88 12.17
N ASN A 95 23.08 23.04 12.94
CA ASN A 95 24.25 23.45 13.73
C ASN A 95 25.22 22.26 13.88
N ALA A 96 26.17 22.32 14.83
CA ALA A 96 27.15 21.25 15.05
C ALA A 96 26.52 19.92 15.49
N GLU A 97 25.35 19.98 16.11
CA GLU A 97 24.71 18.83 16.76
C GLU A 97 23.44 18.38 16.04
N TRP A 98 22.71 19.29 15.39
CA TRP A 98 21.40 19.00 14.81
C TRP A 98 21.40 19.01 13.29
N ASN A 99 20.70 18.01 12.71
CA ASN A 99 20.37 17.97 11.29
C ASN A 99 18.87 17.74 11.09
N ILE A 100 18.37 18.22 9.97
CA ILE A 100 17.10 17.80 9.39
C ILE A 100 17.40 17.08 8.07
N SER A 101 16.79 15.93 7.86
CA SER A 101 16.81 15.21 6.57
C SER A 101 15.40 15.09 6.03
N ILE A 102 15.27 15.27 4.73
CA ILE A 102 14.02 15.03 4.00
C ILE A 102 14.36 14.00 2.92
N GLU A 103 13.56 12.96 2.82
CA GLU A 103 13.73 11.92 1.81
C GLU A 103 12.40 11.52 1.20
N GLY A 104 12.46 11.08 -0.06
CA GLY A 104 11.37 10.47 -0.78
C GLY A 104 11.86 9.29 -1.59
N GLY A 105 11.10 8.23 -1.60
CA GLY A 105 11.52 7.04 -2.33
C GLY A 105 10.37 6.09 -2.63
N PHE A 106 10.55 5.36 -3.71
CA PHE A 106 9.67 4.31 -4.16
C PHE A 106 10.01 2.99 -3.47
N ARG A 107 9.00 2.17 -3.31
CA ARG A 107 9.07 0.80 -2.84
C ARG A 107 8.44 -0.09 -3.90
N PHE A 108 9.24 -0.92 -4.57
CA PHE A 108 8.74 -1.95 -5.47
C PHE A 108 8.47 -3.21 -4.67
N SER A 109 7.21 -3.62 -4.58
CA SER A 109 6.81 -4.85 -3.90
C SER A 109 7.02 -6.07 -4.80
N GLY A 110 7.32 -7.21 -4.19
CA GLY A 110 7.28 -8.51 -4.87
C GLY A 110 5.89 -9.12 -4.94
N SER A 111 4.84 -8.38 -4.59
CA SER A 111 3.45 -8.83 -4.58
C SER A 111 2.55 -7.83 -5.28
N ASP A 112 1.54 -8.35 -5.97
CA ASP A 112 0.45 -7.61 -6.61
C ASP A 112 -0.82 -7.59 -5.74
N TYR A 113 -0.69 -7.93 -4.45
CA TYR A 113 -1.81 -8.07 -3.53
C TYR A 113 -1.68 -7.17 -2.28
N LEU A 114 -1.04 -6.01 -2.42
CA LEU A 114 -1.00 -5.07 -1.31
C LEU A 114 -2.38 -4.44 -1.04
N ASP A 115 -3.24 -4.42 -2.03
CA ASP A 115 -4.63 -3.95 -1.94
C ASP A 115 -5.67 -5.07 -2.11
N ASP A 116 -5.25 -6.35 -2.15
CA ASP A 116 -6.10 -7.53 -2.39
C ASP A 116 -6.61 -7.64 -3.84
N VAL A 117 -6.00 -6.95 -4.78
CA VAL A 117 -6.45 -6.92 -6.18
C VAL A 117 -5.28 -7.25 -7.11
N GLY A 118 -5.28 -8.42 -7.73
CA GLY A 118 -4.18 -8.84 -8.59
C GLY A 118 -4.60 -9.69 -9.79
N GLY A 119 -5.84 -10.18 -9.81
CA GLY A 119 -6.27 -11.15 -10.79
C GLY A 119 -7.60 -10.82 -11.48
N LEU A 120 -8.38 -11.85 -11.66
CA LEU A 120 -9.66 -11.81 -12.36
C LEU A 120 -10.81 -11.92 -11.36
N PHE A 121 -11.99 -11.42 -11.76
CA PHE A 121 -13.21 -11.69 -11.02
C PHE A 121 -13.53 -13.20 -11.04
N PRO A 122 -13.73 -13.81 -9.87
CA PRO A 122 -14.05 -15.23 -9.78
C PRO A 122 -15.52 -15.50 -10.12
N ASP A 123 -15.87 -16.77 -10.32
CA ASP A 123 -17.26 -17.20 -10.28
C ASP A 123 -17.81 -16.94 -8.86
N PRO A 124 -18.91 -16.19 -8.71
CA PRO A 124 -19.50 -15.90 -7.40
C PRO A 124 -19.89 -17.16 -6.62
N THR A 125 -20.17 -18.26 -7.31
CA THR A 125 -20.59 -19.53 -6.68
C THR A 125 -19.46 -20.20 -5.90
N VAL A 126 -18.18 -19.93 -6.24
CA VAL A 126 -17.05 -20.50 -5.52
C VAL A 126 -16.73 -19.72 -4.23
N LEU A 127 -17.28 -18.51 -4.07
CA LEU A 127 -17.09 -17.70 -2.88
C LEU A 127 -18.00 -18.21 -1.75
N LYS A 128 -17.40 -18.82 -0.73
CA LYS A 128 -18.09 -19.59 0.30
C LYS A 128 -19.04 -18.78 1.19
N THR A 129 -18.75 -17.50 1.38
CA THR A 129 -19.52 -16.67 2.33
C THR A 129 -20.17 -15.48 1.66
N PRO A 130 -21.32 -15.01 2.15
CA PRO A 130 -21.91 -13.75 1.69
C PRO A 130 -20.93 -12.59 1.77
N LEU A 131 -20.11 -12.54 2.83
CA LEU A 131 -19.08 -11.52 3.00
C LEU A 131 -18.01 -11.59 1.90
N ALA A 132 -17.52 -12.79 1.54
CA ALA A 132 -16.53 -12.93 0.46
C ALA A 132 -17.12 -12.43 -0.87
N ARG A 133 -18.37 -12.74 -1.18
CA ARG A 133 -19.06 -12.24 -2.36
C ARG A 133 -19.20 -10.72 -2.36
N ALA A 134 -19.65 -10.14 -1.25
CA ALA A 134 -19.79 -8.69 -1.10
C ALA A 134 -18.46 -7.96 -1.20
N MET A 135 -17.34 -8.57 -0.75
CA MET A 135 -16.02 -7.94 -0.79
C MET A 135 -15.28 -8.19 -2.11
N SER A 136 -15.65 -9.21 -2.88
CA SER A 136 -15.06 -9.52 -4.19
C SER A 136 -15.39 -8.44 -5.22
N ASN A 137 -16.66 -8.05 -5.33
CA ASN A 137 -17.10 -7.01 -6.26
C ASN A 137 -17.87 -5.92 -5.52
N ARG A 138 -17.30 -4.73 -5.48
CA ARG A 138 -17.88 -3.55 -4.83
C ARG A 138 -18.27 -2.45 -5.82
N THR A 139 -18.26 -2.77 -7.10
CA THR A 139 -18.54 -1.79 -8.18
C THR A 139 -19.94 -1.23 -8.05
N LEU A 140 -20.89 -2.06 -7.67
CA LEU A 140 -22.29 -1.71 -7.50
C LEU A 140 -22.68 -1.31 -6.07
N GLU A 141 -21.74 -1.12 -5.18
CA GLU A 141 -22.05 -0.66 -3.83
C GLU A 141 -22.68 0.74 -3.89
N PRO A 142 -23.97 0.89 -3.48
CA PRO A 142 -24.71 2.15 -3.63
C PRO A 142 -24.18 3.24 -2.69
N ILE A 143 -23.68 2.83 -1.52
CA ILE A 143 -23.11 3.74 -0.54
C ILE A 143 -21.67 3.33 -0.29
N SER A 144 -20.72 4.24 -0.52
CA SER A 144 -19.31 3.97 -0.21
C SER A 144 -19.14 3.67 1.26
N ALA A 145 -18.76 2.43 1.62
CA ALA A 145 -18.54 2.03 3.00
C ALA A 145 -17.41 2.84 3.69
N ARG A 146 -16.49 3.40 2.92
CA ARG A 146 -15.39 4.22 3.46
C ARG A 146 -15.82 5.63 3.79
N THR A 147 -16.61 6.29 2.92
CA THR A 147 -16.89 7.72 2.99
C THR A 147 -18.35 8.03 3.32
N GLY A 148 -19.25 7.04 3.24
CA GLY A 148 -20.70 7.25 3.36
C GLY A 148 -21.32 7.97 2.14
N GLN A 149 -20.54 8.17 1.07
CA GLN A 149 -21.04 8.88 -0.12
C GLN A 149 -22.01 8.01 -0.91
N ASP A 150 -23.16 8.60 -1.28
CA ASP A 150 -24.10 7.99 -2.24
C ASP A 150 -23.46 7.94 -3.64
N ARG A 151 -23.43 6.75 -4.23
CA ARG A 151 -22.87 6.44 -5.54
C ARG A 151 -23.91 5.92 -6.53
N THR A 152 -25.18 5.90 -6.14
CA THR A 152 -26.27 5.31 -6.94
C THR A 152 -26.28 5.83 -8.35
N ASP A 153 -26.20 7.15 -8.56
CA ASP A 153 -26.21 7.75 -9.89
C ASP A 153 -24.96 7.42 -10.71
N ILE A 154 -23.81 7.34 -10.05
CA ILE A 154 -22.53 6.99 -10.70
C ILE A 154 -22.59 5.53 -11.18
N VAL A 155 -23.03 4.63 -10.31
CA VAL A 155 -23.16 3.21 -10.61
C VAL A 155 -24.16 3.01 -11.76
N ARG A 156 -25.32 3.67 -11.72
CA ARG A 156 -26.32 3.61 -12.79
C ARG A 156 -25.75 4.06 -14.15
N ARG A 157 -24.96 5.14 -14.18
CA ARG A 157 -24.33 5.62 -15.41
C ARG A 157 -23.29 4.66 -15.97
N ILE A 158 -22.54 3.97 -15.10
CA ILE A 158 -21.50 3.03 -15.52
C ILE A 158 -22.12 1.74 -16.05
N THR A 159 -23.12 1.20 -15.36
CA THR A 159 -23.69 -0.11 -15.67
C THR A 159 -24.78 -0.05 -16.76
N GLN A 160 -25.48 1.05 -16.86
CA GLN A 160 -26.64 1.20 -17.75
C GLN A 160 -26.70 2.61 -18.36
N PRO A 161 -25.75 3.01 -19.23
CA PRO A 161 -25.72 4.37 -19.78
C PRO A 161 -26.96 4.74 -20.60
N ASN A 162 -27.71 3.72 -21.07
CA ASN A 162 -28.96 3.91 -21.88
C ASN A 162 -30.19 3.27 -21.23
N ALA A 163 -30.14 2.93 -19.94
CA ALA A 163 -31.18 2.12 -19.33
C ALA A 163 -32.36 2.91 -18.78
N ASP A 164 -33.48 2.24 -18.73
CA ASP A 164 -34.69 2.66 -18.04
C ASP A 164 -34.36 2.91 -16.54
N PRO A 165 -34.62 4.11 -16.02
CA PRO A 165 -34.38 4.42 -14.60
C PRO A 165 -35.20 3.57 -13.61
N SER A 166 -36.19 2.82 -14.08
CA SER A 166 -37.01 1.90 -13.29
C SER A 166 -36.29 0.55 -12.99
N VAL A 167 -35.22 0.22 -13.72
CA VAL A 167 -34.45 -1.00 -13.51
C VAL A 167 -33.48 -0.80 -12.36
N ASP A 168 -33.51 -1.68 -11.35
CA ASP A 168 -32.56 -1.67 -10.24
C ASP A 168 -31.15 -1.98 -10.78
N PRO A 169 -30.21 -1.03 -10.76
CA PRO A 169 -28.85 -1.26 -11.24
C PRO A 169 -28.07 -2.23 -10.34
N PHE A 170 -28.60 -2.58 -9.18
CA PHE A 170 -27.99 -3.49 -8.21
C PHE A 170 -28.57 -4.91 -8.27
N ALA A 171 -29.49 -5.18 -9.20
CA ALA A 171 -30.06 -6.51 -9.39
C ALA A 171 -29.04 -7.54 -9.87
N ASP A 172 -27.99 -7.10 -10.60
CA ASP A 172 -26.88 -7.93 -11.00
C ASP A 172 -25.74 -7.85 -9.94
N PRO A 173 -25.50 -8.91 -9.16
CA PRO A 173 -24.47 -8.91 -8.12
C PRO A 173 -23.03 -8.74 -8.63
N LEU A 174 -22.80 -8.92 -9.93
CA LEU A 174 -21.49 -8.72 -10.57
C LEU A 174 -21.36 -7.34 -11.23
N GLY A 175 -22.44 -6.58 -11.32
CA GLY A 175 -22.43 -5.20 -11.74
C GLY A 175 -21.92 -4.94 -13.14
N GLY A 176 -22.19 -5.82 -14.07
CA GLY A 176 -21.68 -5.75 -15.43
C GLY A 176 -20.22 -6.24 -15.57
N TRP A 177 -19.50 -6.49 -14.47
CA TRP A 177 -18.24 -7.20 -14.46
C TRP A 177 -18.51 -8.69 -14.34
N GLN A 178 -18.06 -9.46 -15.33
CA GLN A 178 -18.31 -10.89 -15.41
C GLN A 178 -17.11 -11.69 -14.88
N GLN A 179 -17.36 -12.97 -14.59
CA GLN A 179 -16.31 -13.92 -14.32
C GLN A 179 -15.27 -13.88 -15.44
N GLY A 180 -13.99 -13.76 -15.07
CA GLY A 180 -12.88 -13.71 -16.01
C GLY A 180 -12.50 -12.29 -16.49
N ASP A 181 -13.28 -11.27 -16.16
CA ASP A 181 -12.87 -9.88 -16.36
C ASP A 181 -11.72 -9.51 -15.41
N TYR A 182 -10.89 -8.58 -15.80
CA TYR A 182 -9.79 -8.09 -14.97
C TYR A 182 -10.33 -7.31 -13.76
N ARG A 183 -10.00 -7.78 -12.57
CA ARG A 183 -10.20 -7.05 -11.31
C ARG A 183 -9.00 -6.16 -11.01
N GLY A 184 -7.80 -6.65 -11.34
CA GLY A 184 -6.53 -5.95 -11.24
C GLY A 184 -5.66 -6.14 -12.48
N SER A 185 -4.42 -5.68 -12.43
CA SER A 185 -3.44 -5.85 -13.51
C SER A 185 -2.47 -6.97 -13.13
N PRO A 186 -2.66 -8.22 -13.58
CA PRO A 186 -1.86 -9.37 -13.15
C PRO A 186 -0.39 -9.31 -13.59
N THR A 187 0.00 -8.28 -14.33
CA THR A 187 1.35 -8.14 -14.89
C THR A 187 2.21 -7.11 -14.16
N ARG A 188 1.68 -6.40 -13.17
CA ARG A 188 2.39 -5.33 -12.47
C ARG A 188 2.26 -5.51 -10.97
N ASN A 189 3.39 -5.73 -10.31
CA ASN A 189 3.44 -5.71 -8.86
C ASN A 189 3.17 -4.31 -8.31
N ASP A 190 2.59 -4.27 -7.12
CA ASP A 190 2.27 -3.05 -6.42
C ASP A 190 3.49 -2.22 -6.06
N GLN A 191 3.31 -0.92 -6.04
CA GLN A 191 4.32 0.05 -5.68
C GLN A 191 3.73 1.10 -4.74
N TYR A 192 4.55 1.64 -3.86
CA TYR A 192 4.15 2.75 -3.01
C TYR A 192 5.28 3.76 -2.83
N LEU A 193 4.89 5.00 -2.58
CA LEU A 193 5.80 6.11 -2.28
C LEU A 193 5.83 6.31 -0.77
N LEU A 194 7.04 6.42 -0.22
CA LEU A 194 7.26 6.83 1.16
C LEU A 194 8.06 8.12 1.18
N SER A 195 7.59 9.11 1.93
CA SER A 195 8.36 10.32 2.25
C SER A 195 8.51 10.46 3.75
N SER A 196 9.68 10.91 4.19
CA SER A 196 9.97 11.09 5.61
C SER A 196 10.73 12.38 5.88
N ILE A 197 10.53 12.90 7.10
CA ILE A 197 11.32 13.98 7.66
C ILE A 197 11.96 13.43 8.93
N THR A 198 13.28 13.49 9.00
CA THR A 198 14.07 12.98 10.13
C THR A 198 14.83 14.11 10.79
N VAL A 199 14.72 14.22 12.10
CA VAL A 199 15.56 15.11 12.91
C VAL A 199 16.62 14.24 13.60
N SER A 200 17.88 14.57 13.42
CA SER A 200 19.01 13.82 13.99
C SER A 200 19.82 14.67 14.95
N TYR A 201 20.15 14.13 16.10
CA TYR A 201 21.07 14.72 17.08
C TYR A 201 22.37 13.94 17.11
N ILE A 202 23.49 14.64 16.99
CA ILE A 202 24.83 14.05 17.04
C ILE A 202 25.40 14.25 18.45
N LEU A 203 25.66 13.16 19.11
CA LEU A 203 26.31 13.16 20.42
C LEU A 203 27.78 13.66 20.26
N PRO A 204 28.16 14.78 20.88
CA PRO A 204 29.53 15.25 20.81
C PRO A 204 30.44 14.26 21.55
N SER A 205 31.41 13.69 20.85
CA SER A 205 32.44 12.87 21.45
C SER A 205 33.43 13.75 22.21
N LYS A 206 33.42 13.70 23.52
CA LYS A 206 34.45 14.31 24.42
C LYS A 206 35.65 13.38 24.62
N ILE A 207 36.17 12.79 23.56
CA ILE A 207 37.43 12.05 23.66
C ILE A 207 38.55 13.07 23.82
N LYS A 208 39.02 13.26 25.04
CA LYS A 208 40.26 13.98 25.32
C LYS A 208 41.40 12.99 25.07
N CYS A 209 42.10 13.12 23.93
CA CYS A 209 43.38 12.42 23.78
C CYS A 209 44.33 12.91 24.88
N PRO A 210 44.96 12.02 25.68
CA PRO A 210 46.01 12.44 26.60
C PRO A 210 47.14 13.09 25.80
N PRO A 211 47.79 14.14 26.33
CA PRO A 211 48.93 14.76 25.66
C PRO A 211 50.05 13.70 25.54
N ILE A 212 50.50 13.46 24.30
CA ILE A 212 51.70 12.69 24.06
C ILE A 212 52.85 13.47 24.65
N ARG A 213 53.51 12.93 25.70
CA ARG A 213 54.77 13.45 26.25
C ARG A 213 55.92 12.89 25.45
#